data_e5df5c578285eb40775850b91cd8ce61
#
_entry.id   e5df5c578285eb40775850b91cd8ce61
#
_cell.length_a   1.000
_cell.length_b   1.000
_cell.length_c   1.000
_cell.angle_alpha   90.00
_cell.angle_beta   90.00
_cell.angle_gamma   90.00
#
_symmetry.space_group_name_H-M   'P 1'
#
loop_
_entity.id
_entity.type
_entity.pdbx_description
1 polymer ?
#
loop_
_entity_poly.entity_id
_entity_poly.type
_entity_poly.pdbx_seq_one_letter_code
_entity_poly.pdbx_strand_id
1 'polypeptide(L)'
;EQMKYNLTDDRVFGKMYYGNLVDFIDEDKLEEAQNKIKEQKESVIVYGVGAGLVSHGDVYVYFDMARWEIQLRYRKGMANYNVDNYDEDILKKYKRGYFIEWRIADKHKEKCFECFDYVVDTNKSKDPKMISKDTFKISLHQLSKQPFRTVPYFDPGVWGGQWMKEVCNLDKDQSNYAWSFDGVPEENSILFDYDGITFELPAMDLVLYQPKELLGEQVYSRFGAEFPIRFDFLDTMEGQNLSLQVHPLTEYIKKNFGMSYTQDES
;
A
#
# COMPACT_ATOMS: atom_id res chain seq x y z
N GLU A 1 0.74 3.01 -22.74
CA GLU A 1 1.76 3.96 -23.23
C GLU A 1 2.16 4.99 -22.16
N GLN A 2 1.23 5.61 -21.43
CA GLN A 2 1.50 6.61 -20.38
C GLN A 2 2.49 6.13 -19.29
N MET A 3 2.50 4.85 -18.98
CA MET A 3 3.39 4.28 -17.95
C MET A 3 4.76 3.83 -18.47
N LYS A 4 4.98 3.80 -19.79
CA LYS A 4 6.19 3.22 -20.41
C LYS A 4 7.48 3.84 -19.88
N TYR A 5 7.49 5.16 -19.74
CA TYR A 5 8.65 5.88 -19.20
C TYR A 5 8.99 5.48 -17.76
N ASN A 6 7.97 5.23 -16.94
CA ASN A 6 8.14 4.88 -15.53
C ASN A 6 8.47 3.40 -15.34
N LEU A 7 7.98 2.52 -16.24
CA LEU A 7 8.26 1.09 -16.15
C LEU A 7 9.68 0.74 -16.54
N THR A 8 10.36 1.51 -17.35
CA THR A 8 11.73 1.26 -17.84
C THR A 8 11.95 -0.15 -18.40
N ASP A 9 13.11 -0.43 -18.98
CA ASP A 9 13.47 -1.77 -19.47
C ASP A 9 14.11 -2.66 -18.39
N ASP A 10 14.45 -2.11 -17.22
CA ASP A 10 14.96 -2.89 -16.10
C ASP A 10 13.89 -3.84 -15.55
N ARG A 11 14.30 -5.05 -15.11
CA ARG A 11 13.38 -6.07 -14.61
C ARG A 11 12.71 -5.67 -13.29
N VAL A 12 13.44 -4.97 -12.42
CA VAL A 12 13.06 -4.66 -11.04
C VAL A 12 12.77 -3.19 -10.85
N PHE A 13 13.63 -2.32 -11.38
CA PHE A 13 13.59 -0.90 -11.10
C PHE A 13 12.81 -0.10 -12.15
N GLY A 14 11.88 0.71 -11.67
CA GLY A 14 11.13 1.71 -12.44
C GLY A 14 11.49 3.12 -12.00
N LYS A 15 10.78 4.10 -12.53
CA LYS A 15 10.82 5.49 -12.07
C LYS A 15 9.53 5.82 -11.34
N MET A 16 9.65 6.52 -10.22
CA MET A 16 8.51 6.95 -9.42
C MET A 16 7.55 7.81 -10.24
N TYR A 17 6.28 7.48 -10.17
CA TYR A 17 5.21 8.26 -10.76
C TYR A 17 4.57 9.15 -9.69
N TYR A 18 4.47 10.45 -9.99
CA TYR A 18 3.95 11.46 -9.07
C TYR A 18 2.61 12.05 -9.49
N GLY A 19 2.00 11.54 -10.55
CA GLY A 19 0.69 11.97 -11.04
C GLY A 19 -0.48 11.50 -10.19
N ASN A 20 -1.68 11.65 -10.72
CA ASN A 20 -2.93 11.32 -10.04
C ASN A 20 -3.72 10.29 -10.84
N LEU A 21 -4.76 9.71 -10.23
CA LEU A 21 -5.64 8.76 -10.90
C LEU A 21 -6.31 9.36 -12.14
N VAL A 22 -6.68 10.63 -12.08
CA VAL A 22 -7.32 11.35 -13.19
C VAL A 22 -6.46 11.40 -14.46
N ASP A 23 -5.14 11.33 -14.35
CA ASP A 23 -4.23 11.37 -15.50
C ASP A 23 -4.40 10.12 -16.42
N PHE A 24 -5.06 9.08 -15.93
CA PHE A 24 -5.35 7.83 -16.65
C PHE A 24 -6.80 7.70 -17.08
N ILE A 25 -7.61 8.72 -16.88
CA ILE A 25 -9.03 8.74 -17.17
C ILE A 25 -9.29 9.58 -18.42
N ASP A 26 -10.10 9.05 -19.31
CA ASP A 26 -10.62 9.75 -20.47
C ASP A 26 -11.71 10.72 -19.99
N GLU A 27 -11.50 12.02 -20.16
CA GLU A 27 -12.39 13.07 -19.65
C GLU A 27 -13.78 12.98 -20.27
N ASP A 28 -13.89 12.71 -21.58
CA ASP A 28 -15.17 12.60 -22.26
C ASP A 28 -16.01 11.42 -21.73
N LYS A 29 -15.35 10.28 -21.48
CA LYS A 29 -16.01 9.12 -20.88
C LYS A 29 -16.39 9.33 -19.44
N LEU A 30 -15.60 10.07 -18.69
CA LEU A 30 -15.93 10.43 -17.32
C LEU A 30 -17.19 11.31 -17.29
N GLU A 31 -17.24 12.33 -18.12
CA GLU A 31 -18.40 13.21 -18.25
C GLU A 31 -19.66 12.44 -18.70
N GLU A 32 -19.52 11.55 -19.70
CA GLU A 32 -20.60 10.67 -20.11
C GLU A 32 -21.13 9.82 -18.95
N ALA A 33 -20.23 9.20 -18.17
CA ALA A 33 -20.60 8.39 -17.01
C ALA A 33 -21.31 9.21 -15.94
N GLN A 34 -20.80 10.41 -15.62
CA GLN A 34 -21.41 11.34 -14.66
C GLN A 34 -22.81 11.76 -15.10
N ASN A 35 -23.01 12.05 -16.39
CA ASN A 35 -24.32 12.44 -16.94
C ASN A 35 -25.30 11.27 -16.89
N LYS A 36 -24.87 10.05 -17.23
CA LYS A 36 -25.70 8.84 -17.11
C LYS A 36 -26.22 8.64 -15.68
N ILE A 37 -25.39 8.89 -14.67
CA ILE A 37 -25.82 8.77 -13.26
C ILE A 37 -26.85 9.83 -12.90
N LYS A 38 -26.66 11.08 -13.32
CA LYS A 38 -27.60 12.19 -13.04
C LYS A 38 -28.98 11.97 -13.66
N GLU A 39 -29.06 11.27 -14.78
CA GLU A 39 -30.30 11.00 -15.51
C GLU A 39 -31.09 9.80 -14.93
N GLN A 40 -30.46 8.98 -14.08
CA GLN A 40 -31.11 7.81 -13.48
C GLN A 40 -32.16 8.23 -12.46
N LYS A 41 -33.29 7.51 -12.48
CA LYS A 41 -34.38 7.66 -11.51
C LYS A 41 -34.44 6.52 -10.48
N GLU A 42 -33.70 5.47 -10.76
CA GLU A 42 -33.62 4.28 -9.89
C GLU A 42 -32.32 4.29 -9.08
N SER A 43 -32.25 3.43 -8.07
CA SER A 43 -31.02 3.23 -7.32
C SER A 43 -29.91 2.68 -8.23
N VAL A 44 -28.74 3.30 -8.17
CA VAL A 44 -27.58 2.95 -8.98
C VAL A 44 -26.39 2.63 -8.06
N ILE A 45 -25.67 1.59 -8.41
CA ILE A 45 -24.38 1.25 -7.78
C ILE A 45 -23.28 1.56 -8.78
N VAL A 46 -22.38 2.48 -8.41
CA VAL A 46 -21.13 2.76 -9.14
C VAL A 46 -20.00 2.08 -8.41
N TYR A 47 -19.27 1.18 -9.05
CA TYR A 47 -18.21 0.42 -8.39
C TYR A 47 -16.94 0.33 -9.25
N GLY A 48 -15.81 0.17 -8.58
CA GLY A 48 -14.50 -0.01 -9.20
C GLY A 48 -13.53 1.11 -8.85
N VAL A 49 -12.31 0.99 -9.35
CA VAL A 49 -11.28 2.01 -9.15
C VAL A 49 -11.71 3.31 -9.82
N GLY A 50 -11.72 4.40 -9.04
CA GLY A 50 -12.16 5.72 -9.53
C GLY A 50 -13.68 5.92 -9.52
N ALA A 51 -14.48 5.01 -8.96
CA ALA A 51 -15.93 5.19 -8.82
C ALA A 51 -16.31 6.55 -8.19
N GLY A 52 -15.57 6.99 -7.17
CA GLY A 52 -15.75 8.29 -6.54
C GLY A 52 -15.47 9.50 -7.45
N LEU A 53 -14.79 9.33 -8.58
CA LEU A 53 -14.64 10.38 -9.58
C LEU A 53 -15.90 10.53 -10.44
N VAL A 54 -16.66 9.46 -10.59
CA VAL A 54 -17.95 9.48 -11.30
C VAL A 54 -19.03 10.07 -10.40
N SER A 55 -19.17 9.57 -9.18
CA SER A 55 -20.14 10.07 -8.20
C SER A 55 -19.77 9.58 -6.80
N HIS A 56 -19.98 10.44 -5.79
CA HIS A 56 -19.93 10.01 -4.39
C HIS A 56 -21.26 9.37 -3.95
N GLY A 57 -22.33 9.59 -4.70
CA GLY A 57 -23.67 9.10 -4.36
C GLY A 57 -24.22 9.60 -3.03
N ASP A 58 -25.26 8.92 -2.52
CA ASP A 58 -25.81 9.16 -1.18
C ASP A 58 -25.02 8.40 -0.12
N VAL A 59 -24.30 7.35 -0.50
CA VAL A 59 -23.41 6.55 0.34
C VAL A 59 -22.14 6.22 -0.45
N TYR A 60 -21.01 6.60 0.11
CA TYR A 60 -19.69 6.31 -0.48
C TYR A 60 -18.92 5.33 0.42
N VAL A 61 -18.62 4.16 -0.12
CA VAL A 61 -17.90 3.08 0.58
C VAL A 61 -16.51 2.90 -0.06
N TYR A 62 -15.48 3.04 0.75
CA TYR A 62 -14.10 2.81 0.34
C TYR A 62 -13.65 1.39 0.69
N PHE A 63 -13.20 0.61 -0.28
CA PHE A 63 -12.67 -0.74 -0.07
C PHE A 63 -11.15 -0.67 0.01
N ASP A 64 -10.61 -1.07 1.14
CA ASP A 64 -9.19 -0.98 1.43
C ASP A 64 -8.50 -2.34 1.56
N MET A 65 -7.19 -2.36 1.30
CA MET A 65 -6.37 -3.56 1.36
C MET A 65 -4.91 -3.22 1.62
N ALA A 66 -4.27 -3.94 2.53
CA ALA A 66 -2.85 -3.84 2.79
C ALA A 66 -2.02 -4.32 1.59
N ARG A 67 -0.86 -3.71 1.34
CA ARG A 67 0.00 -4.09 0.21
C ARG A 67 0.54 -5.51 0.31
N TRP A 68 0.83 -5.99 1.52
CA TRP A 68 1.24 -7.39 1.71
C TRP A 68 0.21 -8.37 1.16
N GLU A 69 -1.10 -8.11 1.33
CA GLU A 69 -2.16 -8.95 0.77
C GLU A 69 -2.23 -8.82 -0.76
N ILE A 70 -2.04 -7.61 -1.30
CA ILE A 70 -1.95 -7.40 -2.76
C ILE A 70 -0.80 -8.24 -3.33
N GLN A 71 0.37 -8.23 -2.70
CA GLN A 71 1.53 -9.02 -3.11
C GLN A 71 1.24 -10.52 -3.06
N LEU A 72 0.59 -11.00 -1.99
CA LEU A 72 0.18 -12.40 -1.90
C LEU A 72 -0.81 -12.79 -3.01
N ARG A 73 -1.73 -11.90 -3.36
CA ARG A 73 -2.66 -12.13 -4.49
C ARG A 73 -1.93 -12.15 -5.82
N TYR A 74 -0.93 -11.30 -6.04
CA TYR A 74 -0.08 -11.35 -7.24
C TYR A 74 0.67 -12.67 -7.34
N ARG A 75 1.22 -13.20 -6.23
CA ARG A 75 1.87 -14.52 -6.18
C ARG A 75 0.89 -15.67 -6.49
N LYS A 76 -0.39 -15.49 -6.19
CA LYS A 76 -1.47 -16.45 -6.51
C LYS A 76 -2.03 -16.27 -7.93
N GLY A 77 -1.40 -15.43 -8.76
CA GLY A 77 -1.77 -15.25 -10.16
C GLY A 77 -2.65 -14.04 -10.46
N MET A 78 -2.99 -13.18 -9.48
CA MET A 78 -3.72 -11.95 -9.77
C MET A 78 -2.91 -11.05 -10.71
N ALA A 79 -3.57 -10.49 -11.71
CA ALA A 79 -2.97 -9.49 -12.60
C ALA A 79 -2.92 -8.10 -11.94
N ASN A 80 -2.08 -7.21 -12.46
CA ASN A 80 -2.18 -5.79 -12.17
C ASN A 80 -3.51 -5.21 -12.67
N TYR A 81 -3.90 -4.06 -12.13
CA TYR A 81 -5.17 -3.44 -12.49
C TYR A 81 -5.25 -3.11 -13.98
N ASN A 82 -6.34 -3.56 -14.61
CA ASN A 82 -6.63 -3.35 -16.03
C ASN A 82 -5.52 -3.78 -17.00
N VAL A 83 -4.83 -4.91 -16.69
CA VAL A 83 -3.77 -5.50 -17.50
C VAL A 83 -3.92 -7.02 -17.50
N ASP A 84 -3.76 -7.65 -18.67
CA ASP A 84 -3.76 -9.11 -18.82
C ASP A 84 -2.37 -9.73 -18.58
N ASN A 85 -1.82 -9.51 -17.40
CA ASN A 85 -0.48 -9.99 -17.07
C ASN A 85 -0.47 -11.06 -15.95
N TYR A 86 -1.43 -11.97 -15.99
CA TYR A 86 -1.60 -13.04 -14.98
C TYR A 86 -0.33 -13.87 -14.79
N ASP A 87 0.34 -14.24 -15.87
CA ASP A 87 1.51 -15.11 -15.90
C ASP A 87 2.85 -14.33 -15.97
N GLU A 88 2.82 -13.00 -15.81
CA GLU A 88 4.04 -12.19 -15.86
C GLU A 88 4.91 -12.45 -14.63
N ASP A 89 6.24 -12.27 -14.82
CA ASP A 89 7.23 -12.30 -13.74
C ASP A 89 6.76 -11.43 -12.56
N ILE A 90 6.75 -12.02 -11.37
CA ILE A 90 6.27 -11.38 -10.15
C ILE A 90 6.98 -10.05 -9.85
N LEU A 91 8.28 -9.95 -10.15
CA LEU A 91 9.04 -8.72 -9.95
C LEU A 91 8.57 -7.59 -10.87
N LYS A 92 8.10 -7.91 -12.08
CA LYS A 92 7.51 -6.92 -12.98
C LYS A 92 6.15 -6.46 -12.49
N LYS A 93 5.33 -7.36 -11.93
CA LYS A 93 4.06 -6.98 -11.28
C LYS A 93 4.32 -6.05 -10.10
N TYR A 94 5.29 -6.37 -9.24
CA TYR A 94 5.68 -5.51 -8.11
C TYR A 94 6.24 -4.17 -8.57
N LYS A 95 7.10 -4.16 -9.59
CA LYS A 95 7.62 -2.91 -10.17
C LYS A 95 6.50 -1.98 -10.59
N ARG A 96 5.51 -2.50 -11.33
CA ARG A 96 4.35 -1.73 -11.75
C ARG A 96 3.53 -1.21 -10.56
N GLY A 97 3.27 -2.06 -9.57
CA GLY A 97 2.61 -1.67 -8.33
C GLY A 97 3.37 -0.58 -7.60
N TYR A 98 4.62 -0.85 -7.24
CA TYR A 98 5.44 0.01 -6.39
C TYR A 98 5.73 1.39 -6.99
N PHE A 99 6.15 1.43 -8.26
CA PHE A 99 6.55 2.70 -8.88
C PHE A 99 5.37 3.53 -9.40
N ILE A 100 4.20 2.92 -9.64
CA ILE A 100 3.08 3.60 -10.30
C ILE A 100 1.76 3.40 -9.54
N GLU A 101 1.21 2.18 -9.55
CA GLU A 101 -0.19 1.94 -9.19
C GLU A 101 -0.49 2.23 -7.73
N TRP A 102 0.35 1.76 -6.82
CA TRP A 102 0.14 1.97 -5.38
C TRP A 102 0.32 3.43 -4.97
N ARG A 103 1.23 4.14 -5.62
CA ARG A 103 1.41 5.58 -5.38
C ARG A 103 0.20 6.41 -5.82
N ILE A 104 -0.37 6.07 -6.98
CA ILE A 104 -1.62 6.66 -7.45
C ILE A 104 -2.77 6.36 -6.50
N ALA A 105 -2.86 5.11 -6.04
CA ALA A 105 -3.89 4.67 -5.11
C ALA A 105 -3.79 5.41 -3.77
N ASP A 106 -2.59 5.55 -3.20
CA ASP A 106 -2.37 6.29 -1.96
C ASP A 106 -2.78 7.76 -2.08
N LYS A 107 -2.37 8.43 -3.16
CA LYS A 107 -2.80 9.82 -3.43
C LYS A 107 -4.31 9.97 -3.61
N HIS A 108 -4.94 8.98 -4.23
CA HIS A 108 -6.39 8.97 -4.39
C HIS A 108 -7.08 8.73 -3.04
N LYS A 109 -6.57 7.76 -2.26
CA LYS A 109 -7.05 7.44 -0.93
C LYS A 109 -7.02 8.67 0.00
N GLU A 110 -5.91 9.40 0.04
CA GLU A 110 -5.76 10.62 0.83
C GLU A 110 -6.90 11.63 0.56
N LYS A 111 -7.27 11.81 -0.71
CA LYS A 111 -8.40 12.67 -1.10
C LYS A 111 -9.76 12.11 -0.66
N CYS A 112 -9.88 10.78 -0.52
CA CYS A 112 -11.13 10.14 -0.15
C CYS A 112 -11.42 10.19 1.36
N PHE A 113 -10.45 10.45 2.23
CA PHE A 113 -10.64 10.46 3.70
C PHE A 113 -11.75 11.39 4.19
N GLU A 114 -11.99 12.47 3.47
CA GLU A 114 -13.09 13.39 3.80
C GLU A 114 -14.40 13.08 3.07
N CYS A 115 -14.38 12.18 2.09
CA CYS A 115 -15.50 11.94 1.19
C CYS A 115 -16.29 10.65 1.50
N PHE A 116 -15.61 9.56 1.89
CA PHE A 116 -16.32 8.31 2.14
C PHE A 116 -17.12 8.35 3.45
N ASP A 117 -18.19 7.55 3.52
CA ASP A 117 -19.00 7.34 4.71
C ASP A 117 -18.55 6.10 5.49
N TYR A 118 -18.08 5.09 4.76
CA TYR A 118 -17.61 3.83 5.32
C TYR A 118 -16.31 3.37 4.66
N VAL A 119 -15.49 2.67 5.44
CA VAL A 119 -14.31 1.95 4.94
C VAL A 119 -14.46 0.46 5.22
N VAL A 120 -14.05 -0.36 4.25
CA VAL A 120 -14.16 -1.82 4.31
C VAL A 120 -12.77 -2.44 4.27
N ASP A 121 -12.44 -3.21 5.30
CA ASP A 121 -11.30 -4.12 5.32
C ASP A 121 -11.57 -5.30 4.38
N THR A 122 -10.75 -5.45 3.35
CA THR A 122 -10.82 -6.55 2.36
C THR A 122 -9.60 -7.48 2.38
N ASN A 123 -8.80 -7.41 3.44
CA ASN A 123 -7.59 -8.24 3.57
C ASN A 123 -7.94 -9.73 3.61
N LYS A 124 -9.03 -10.10 4.28
CA LYS A 124 -9.51 -11.47 4.31
C LYS A 124 -10.57 -11.69 3.24
N SER A 125 -10.27 -12.56 2.28
CA SER A 125 -11.27 -12.98 1.29
C SER A 125 -12.49 -13.59 1.97
N LYS A 126 -13.69 -13.16 1.58
CA LYS A 126 -15.00 -13.63 2.10
C LYS A 126 -15.31 -13.29 3.56
N ASP A 127 -14.50 -12.45 4.21
CA ASP A 127 -14.74 -11.95 5.56
C ASP A 127 -14.52 -10.43 5.62
N PRO A 128 -15.19 -9.63 4.75
CA PRO A 128 -15.05 -8.19 4.78
C PRO A 128 -15.68 -7.62 6.05
N LYS A 129 -15.04 -6.59 6.61
CA LYS A 129 -15.54 -5.85 7.77
C LYS A 129 -15.65 -4.39 7.40
N MET A 130 -16.60 -3.69 7.99
CA MET A 130 -16.88 -2.30 7.67
C MET A 130 -16.99 -1.47 8.94
N ILE A 131 -16.37 -0.28 8.91
CA ILE A 131 -16.52 0.74 9.95
C ILE A 131 -16.95 2.07 9.33
N SER A 132 -17.55 2.94 10.13
CA SER A 132 -17.90 4.29 9.71
C SER A 132 -16.67 5.18 9.59
N LYS A 133 -16.78 6.27 8.81
CA LYS A 133 -15.76 7.32 8.73
C LYS A 133 -15.37 7.87 10.10
N ASP A 134 -16.36 8.09 10.98
CA ASP A 134 -16.09 8.62 12.31
C ASP A 134 -15.26 7.64 13.14
N THR A 135 -15.61 6.35 13.10
CA THR A 135 -14.82 5.30 13.76
C THR A 135 -13.39 5.26 13.20
N PHE A 136 -13.22 5.29 11.89
CA PHE A 136 -11.92 5.34 11.22
C PHE A 136 -11.09 6.52 11.72
N LYS A 137 -11.64 7.74 11.68
CA LYS A 137 -10.94 8.98 12.07
C LYS A 137 -10.55 8.96 13.55
N ILE A 138 -11.47 8.57 14.43
CA ILE A 138 -11.23 8.50 15.88
C ILE A 138 -10.12 7.48 16.18
N SER A 139 -10.16 6.30 15.56
CA SER A 139 -9.19 5.24 15.80
C SER A 139 -7.77 5.65 15.37
N LEU A 140 -7.61 6.20 14.18
CA LEU A 140 -6.30 6.69 13.72
C LEU A 140 -5.78 7.86 14.55
N HIS A 141 -6.67 8.77 14.97
CA HIS A 141 -6.31 9.88 15.83
C HIS A 141 -5.85 9.42 17.21
N GLN A 142 -6.53 8.45 17.81
CA GLN A 142 -6.11 7.87 19.10
C GLN A 142 -4.79 7.15 18.95
N LEU A 143 -4.63 6.37 17.88
CA LEU A 143 -3.40 5.61 17.63
C LEU A 143 -2.19 6.51 17.46
N SER A 144 -2.32 7.65 16.78
CA SER A 144 -1.19 8.59 16.58
C SER A 144 -0.65 9.21 17.88
N LYS A 145 -1.38 9.10 19.00
CA LYS A 145 -1.04 9.69 20.31
C LYS A 145 -0.50 8.71 21.34
N GLN A 146 -0.33 7.45 20.97
CA GLN A 146 0.15 6.41 21.87
C GLN A 146 1.12 5.47 21.18
N PRO A 147 2.00 4.80 21.91
CA PRO A 147 2.82 3.72 21.36
C PRO A 147 1.92 2.62 20.79
N PHE A 148 2.27 2.12 19.61
CA PHE A 148 1.57 1.02 18.95
C PHE A 148 2.58 0.12 18.24
N ARG A 149 2.10 -1.02 17.80
CA ARG A 149 2.85 -1.98 17.00
C ARG A 149 2.14 -2.24 15.69
N THR A 150 2.91 -2.34 14.61
CA THR A 150 2.41 -2.81 13.32
C THR A 150 2.30 -4.32 13.31
N VAL A 151 1.48 -4.87 12.41
CA VAL A 151 1.46 -6.30 12.12
C VAL A 151 2.68 -6.62 11.26
N PRO A 152 3.60 -7.49 11.72
CA PRO A 152 4.78 -7.83 10.93
C PRO A 152 4.41 -8.67 9.71
N TYR A 153 5.10 -8.43 8.60
CA TYR A 153 5.01 -9.24 7.40
C TYR A 153 6.30 -10.02 7.21
N PHE A 154 6.19 -11.35 7.20
CA PHE A 154 7.32 -12.24 7.07
C PHE A 154 7.46 -12.79 5.66
N ASP A 155 8.65 -12.71 5.09
CA ASP A 155 8.89 -13.17 3.72
C ASP A 155 10.13 -14.08 3.63
N PRO A 156 10.07 -15.19 2.86
CA PRO A 156 11.22 -16.03 2.60
C PRO A 156 12.20 -15.36 1.63
N GLY A 157 13.44 -15.78 1.65
CA GLY A 157 14.48 -15.31 0.73
C GLY A 157 15.59 -16.33 0.51
N VAL A 158 16.44 -16.06 -0.46
CA VAL A 158 17.52 -16.99 -0.87
C VAL A 158 18.47 -17.34 0.27
N TRP A 159 18.75 -16.39 1.14
CA TRP A 159 19.66 -16.52 2.29
C TRP A 159 18.93 -16.72 3.63
N GLY A 160 17.59 -16.79 3.61
CA GLY A 160 16.76 -16.81 4.81
C GLY A 160 17.10 -17.93 5.80
N GLY A 161 16.94 -17.61 7.07
CA GLY A 161 17.25 -18.46 8.20
C GLY A 161 16.08 -19.27 8.74
N GLN A 162 16.32 -19.90 9.90
CA GLN A 162 15.36 -20.75 10.59
C GLN A 162 14.94 -20.18 11.96
N TRP A 163 15.67 -19.19 12.48
CA TRP A 163 15.48 -18.67 13.83
C TRP A 163 14.11 -17.98 14.01
N MET A 164 13.66 -17.18 13.03
CA MET A 164 12.36 -16.54 13.10
C MET A 164 11.20 -17.53 13.18
N LYS A 165 11.31 -18.72 12.59
CA LYS A 165 10.29 -19.76 12.69
C LYS A 165 9.96 -20.10 14.13
N GLU A 166 11.00 -20.19 14.96
CA GLU A 166 10.87 -20.57 16.36
C GLU A 166 10.39 -19.41 17.22
N VAL A 167 11.10 -18.28 17.16
CA VAL A 167 10.85 -17.15 18.07
C VAL A 167 9.57 -16.39 17.77
N CYS A 168 9.12 -16.42 16.50
CA CYS A 168 7.87 -15.78 16.08
C CYS A 168 6.72 -16.81 15.88
N ASN A 169 6.96 -18.08 16.17
CA ASN A 169 6.00 -19.18 16.01
C ASN A 169 5.33 -19.17 14.61
N LEU A 170 6.16 -19.08 13.58
CA LEU A 170 5.72 -19.03 12.19
C LEU A 170 5.50 -20.43 11.60
N ASP A 171 4.96 -20.46 10.37
CA ASP A 171 4.73 -21.70 9.63
C ASP A 171 6.05 -22.47 9.43
N LYS A 172 6.11 -23.67 9.99
CA LYS A 172 7.29 -24.54 9.95
C LYS A 172 7.50 -25.20 8.59
N ASP A 173 6.44 -25.30 7.78
CA ASP A 173 6.50 -25.90 6.45
C ASP A 173 7.10 -24.93 5.40
N GLN A 174 7.17 -23.63 5.71
CA GLN A 174 7.89 -22.67 4.89
C GLN A 174 9.38 -23.00 4.87
N SER A 175 10.04 -22.89 3.71
CA SER A 175 11.46 -23.25 3.55
C SER A 175 12.38 -22.46 4.51
N ASN A 176 12.16 -21.15 4.63
CA ASN A 176 12.90 -20.24 5.51
C ASN A 176 12.11 -18.94 5.69
N TYR A 177 12.63 -18.04 6.52
CA TYR A 177 12.27 -16.64 6.52
C TYR A 177 13.54 -15.78 6.43
N ALA A 178 13.51 -14.80 5.55
CA ALA A 178 14.63 -13.87 5.34
C ALA A 178 14.36 -12.53 6.01
N TRP A 179 13.14 -12.04 5.90
CA TRP A 179 12.71 -10.73 6.39
C TRP A 179 11.52 -10.81 7.34
N SER A 180 11.54 -9.95 8.34
CA SER A 180 10.36 -9.49 9.05
C SER A 180 10.24 -7.98 8.85
N PHE A 181 9.34 -7.56 7.98
CA PHE A 181 9.00 -6.15 7.80
C PHE A 181 8.12 -5.71 8.95
N ASP A 182 8.66 -4.96 9.89
CA ASP A 182 7.98 -4.61 11.16
C ASP A 182 7.78 -3.09 11.33
N GLY A 183 8.45 -2.28 10.55
CA GLY A 183 8.34 -0.83 10.54
C GLY A 183 8.43 -0.27 9.12
N VAL A 184 7.78 -0.94 8.17
CA VAL A 184 7.66 -0.52 6.78
C VAL A 184 6.19 -0.20 6.51
N PRO A 185 5.73 1.06 6.69
CA PRO A 185 4.30 1.40 6.60
C PRO A 185 3.64 0.98 5.30
N GLU A 186 4.40 0.95 4.23
CA GLU A 186 3.91 0.51 2.92
C GLU A 186 3.55 -0.98 2.89
N GLU A 187 4.20 -1.80 3.73
CA GLU A 187 4.01 -3.26 3.76
C GLU A 187 3.16 -3.71 4.95
N ASN A 188 3.21 -2.97 6.06
CA ASN A 188 2.56 -3.35 7.29
C ASN A 188 1.11 -2.90 7.37
N SER A 189 0.38 -3.52 8.27
CA SER A 189 -0.96 -3.14 8.68
C SER A 189 -1.06 -2.87 10.18
N ILE A 190 -2.20 -2.39 10.60
CA ILE A 190 -2.55 -2.08 11.98
C ILE A 190 -3.87 -2.77 12.29
N LEU A 191 -3.97 -3.40 13.45
CA LEU A 191 -5.18 -4.05 13.90
C LEU A 191 -5.89 -3.18 14.94
N PHE A 192 -7.19 -3.06 14.77
CA PHE A 192 -8.11 -2.48 15.74
C PHE A 192 -9.07 -3.56 16.23
N ASP A 193 -9.35 -3.56 17.51
CA ASP A 193 -10.39 -4.42 18.09
C ASP A 193 -11.64 -3.59 18.45
N TYR A 194 -12.77 -4.00 17.94
CA TYR A 194 -14.07 -3.42 18.23
C TYR A 194 -14.98 -4.51 18.81
N ASP A 195 -15.01 -4.63 20.13
CA ASP A 195 -15.81 -5.63 20.86
C ASP A 195 -15.57 -7.08 20.38
N GLY A 196 -14.29 -7.43 20.14
CA GLY A 196 -13.89 -8.75 19.66
C GLY A 196 -13.92 -8.91 18.14
N ILE A 197 -14.28 -7.88 17.39
CA ILE A 197 -14.18 -7.86 15.93
C ILE A 197 -12.88 -7.15 15.54
N THR A 198 -11.93 -7.91 15.03
CA THR A 198 -10.66 -7.36 14.51
C THR A 198 -10.88 -6.73 13.15
N PHE A 199 -10.51 -5.47 13.03
CA PHE A 199 -10.49 -4.70 11.79
C PHE A 199 -9.04 -4.36 11.42
N GLU A 200 -8.64 -4.57 10.17
CA GLU A 200 -7.27 -4.38 9.72
C GLU A 200 -7.19 -3.26 8.69
N LEU A 201 -6.33 -2.26 8.96
CA LEU A 201 -6.03 -1.16 8.05
C LEU A 201 -4.57 -1.21 7.60
N PRO A 202 -4.26 -0.78 6.38
CA PRO A 202 -2.89 -0.47 5.97
C PRO A 202 -2.26 0.55 6.93
N ALA A 203 -1.01 0.35 7.34
CA ALA A 203 -0.30 1.33 8.18
C ALA A 203 -0.12 2.68 7.47
N MET A 204 -0.11 2.67 6.13
CA MET A 204 -0.10 3.90 5.33
C MET A 204 -1.30 4.80 5.58
N ASP A 205 -2.45 4.28 6.01
CA ASP A 205 -3.61 5.11 6.34
C ASP A 205 -3.32 6.06 7.50
N LEU A 206 -2.58 5.58 8.50
CA LEU A 206 -2.13 6.43 9.60
C LEU A 206 -1.15 7.50 9.11
N VAL A 207 -0.19 7.13 8.27
CA VAL A 207 0.80 8.07 7.71
C VAL A 207 0.12 9.17 6.88
N LEU A 208 -0.84 8.78 6.05
CA LEU A 208 -1.54 9.73 5.16
C LEU A 208 -2.56 10.59 5.92
N TYR A 209 -3.24 10.03 6.92
CA TYR A 209 -4.30 10.74 7.63
C TYR A 209 -3.79 11.59 8.80
N GLN A 210 -2.75 11.14 9.51
CA GLN A 210 -2.17 11.83 10.68
C GLN A 210 -0.66 12.07 10.54
N PRO A 211 -0.18 12.61 9.40
CA PRO A 211 1.25 12.71 9.13
C PRO A 211 2.00 13.60 10.14
N LYS A 212 1.39 14.69 10.59
CA LYS A 212 2.05 15.63 11.52
C LYS A 212 2.17 15.08 12.93
N GLU A 213 1.09 14.46 13.43
CA GLU A 213 1.07 13.81 14.74
C GLU A 213 2.03 12.64 14.79
N LEU A 214 2.09 11.84 13.72
CA LEU A 214 2.93 10.66 13.65
C LEU A 214 4.41 11.00 13.44
N LEU A 215 4.70 11.89 12.50
CA LEU A 215 6.08 12.19 12.07
C LEU A 215 6.68 13.40 12.81
N GLY A 216 5.85 14.27 13.36
CA GLY A 216 6.25 15.57 13.89
C GLY A 216 6.49 16.62 12.79
N GLU A 217 6.40 17.88 13.16
CA GLU A 217 6.47 19.02 12.21
C GLU A 217 7.77 19.06 11.39
N GLN A 218 8.90 18.70 11.99
CA GLN A 218 10.21 18.76 11.31
C GLN A 218 10.32 17.72 10.20
N VAL A 219 9.89 16.48 10.46
CA VAL A 219 9.94 15.40 9.49
C VAL A 219 8.90 15.64 8.41
N TYR A 220 7.68 16.00 8.79
CA TYR A 220 6.61 16.31 7.85
C TYR A 220 6.97 17.45 6.89
N SER A 221 7.58 18.53 7.39
CA SER A 221 8.00 19.66 6.54
C SER A 221 9.09 19.28 5.53
N ARG A 222 9.88 18.24 5.82
CA ARG A 222 10.96 17.78 4.93
C ARG A 222 10.49 16.71 3.94
N PHE A 223 9.67 15.77 4.39
CA PHE A 223 9.32 14.55 3.64
C PHE A 223 7.84 14.47 3.25
N GLY A 224 6.99 15.39 3.76
CA GLY A 224 5.54 15.29 3.58
C GLY A 224 4.94 14.10 4.34
N ALA A 225 3.91 13.51 3.77
CA ALA A 225 3.28 12.30 4.31
C ALA A 225 4.03 11.02 3.87
N GLU A 226 5.36 11.04 3.91
CA GLU A 226 6.20 9.89 3.68
C GLU A 226 6.93 9.52 4.99
N PHE A 227 6.86 8.25 5.38
CA PHE A 227 7.59 7.77 6.55
C PHE A 227 9.04 7.49 6.14
N PRO A 228 10.03 8.29 6.58
CA PRO A 228 11.38 8.25 6.03
C PRO A 228 12.23 7.10 6.58
N ILE A 229 11.79 6.46 7.65
CA ILE A 229 12.48 5.34 8.28
C ILE A 229 11.78 4.04 7.91
N ARG A 230 12.55 3.01 7.58
CA ARG A 230 12.11 1.63 7.39
C ARG A 230 12.83 0.77 8.39
N PHE A 231 12.11 -0.17 8.99
CA PHE A 231 12.68 -1.08 9.96
C PHE A 231 12.27 -2.51 9.63
N ASP A 232 13.26 -3.38 9.46
CA ASP A 232 13.06 -4.79 9.23
C ASP A 232 14.12 -5.62 9.98
N PHE A 233 13.75 -6.84 10.32
CA PHE A 233 14.69 -7.84 10.81
C PHE A 233 15.10 -8.77 9.68
N LEU A 234 16.38 -9.15 9.69
CA LEU A 234 16.97 -10.10 8.76
C LEU A 234 17.39 -11.34 9.52
N ASP A 235 16.98 -12.52 9.02
CA ASP A 235 17.36 -13.81 9.61
C ASP A 235 18.26 -14.59 8.66
N THR A 236 19.51 -14.79 9.07
CA THR A 236 20.50 -15.62 8.37
C THR A 236 20.93 -16.85 9.20
N MET A 237 20.30 -17.09 10.35
CA MET A 237 20.64 -18.17 11.26
C MET A 237 20.29 -19.53 10.64
N GLU A 238 21.27 -20.41 10.46
CA GLU A 238 21.12 -21.65 9.70
C GLU A 238 20.71 -21.46 8.24
N GLY A 239 20.85 -20.23 7.74
CA GLY A 239 20.64 -19.85 6.35
C GLY A 239 21.97 -19.65 5.62
N GLN A 240 22.03 -18.61 4.80
CA GLN A 240 23.20 -18.27 4.03
C GLN A 240 23.65 -16.83 4.31
N ASN A 241 24.80 -16.45 3.79
CA ASN A 241 25.31 -15.10 3.93
C ASN A 241 24.35 -14.10 3.25
N LEU A 242 24.10 -13.00 3.94
CA LEU A 242 23.41 -11.85 3.37
C LEU A 242 24.14 -11.37 2.11
N SER A 243 23.38 -11.03 1.08
CA SER A 243 23.95 -10.46 -0.14
C SER A 243 24.67 -9.15 0.14
N LEU A 244 25.79 -8.92 -0.54
CA LEU A 244 26.42 -7.60 -0.52
C LEU A 244 25.49 -6.58 -1.19
N GLN A 245 25.17 -5.52 -0.48
CA GLN A 245 24.34 -4.43 -0.98
C GLN A 245 25.12 -3.12 -0.99
N VAL A 246 24.89 -2.31 -2.00
CA VAL A 246 25.42 -0.96 -2.10
C VAL A 246 24.26 0.01 -2.20
N HIS A 247 24.10 0.86 -1.19
CA HIS A 247 23.07 1.88 -1.19
C HIS A 247 23.49 3.07 -2.06
N PRO A 248 22.66 3.49 -3.01
CA PRO A 248 22.98 4.60 -3.88
C PRO A 248 22.84 5.94 -3.18
N LEU A 249 23.62 6.93 -3.57
CA LEU A 249 23.48 8.29 -3.10
C LEU A 249 22.15 8.92 -3.56
N THR A 250 21.63 9.85 -2.77
CA THR A 250 20.37 10.57 -3.04
C THR A 250 20.33 11.19 -4.44
N GLU A 251 21.43 11.81 -4.90
CA GLU A 251 21.51 12.39 -6.25
C GLU A 251 21.34 11.33 -7.35
N TYR A 252 21.92 10.15 -7.15
CA TYR A 252 21.79 9.04 -8.08
C TYR A 252 20.35 8.55 -8.20
N ILE A 253 19.67 8.35 -7.08
CA ILE A 253 18.28 7.86 -7.08
C ILE A 253 17.30 8.90 -7.60
N LYS A 254 17.52 10.18 -7.34
CA LYS A 254 16.72 11.27 -7.94
C LYS A 254 16.80 11.25 -9.46
N LYS A 255 18.02 11.16 -9.98
CA LYS A 255 18.26 11.17 -11.43
C LYS A 255 17.69 9.94 -12.12
N ASN A 256 17.91 8.75 -11.57
CA ASN A 256 17.63 7.49 -12.24
C ASN A 256 16.23 6.94 -11.94
N PHE A 257 15.73 7.13 -10.72
CA PHE A 257 14.46 6.54 -10.26
C PHE A 257 13.41 7.58 -9.87
N GLY A 258 13.76 8.87 -9.85
CA GLY A 258 12.84 9.94 -9.43
C GLY A 258 12.49 9.90 -7.94
N MET A 259 13.25 9.19 -7.11
CA MET A 259 13.02 9.14 -5.66
C MET A 259 13.54 10.40 -4.98
N SER A 260 12.86 10.85 -3.94
CA SER A 260 13.21 12.10 -3.24
C SER A 260 14.41 11.96 -2.31
N TYR A 261 14.64 10.76 -1.77
CA TYR A 261 15.72 10.44 -0.83
C TYR A 261 16.08 8.96 -0.93
N THR A 262 17.26 8.61 -0.45
CA THR A 262 17.68 7.22 -0.24
C THR A 262 17.51 6.83 1.22
N GLN A 263 17.49 5.53 1.48
CA GLN A 263 17.68 5.01 2.82
C GLN A 263 19.17 5.10 3.15
N ASP A 264 19.49 5.80 4.23
CA ASP A 264 20.82 5.75 4.81
C ASP A 264 20.80 4.68 5.91
N GLU A 265 21.62 3.66 5.75
CA GLU A 265 21.82 2.67 6.79
C GLU A 265 22.93 3.11 7.73
N SER A 266 22.66 2.93 8.98
CA SER A 266 23.65 3.12 10.05
C SER A 266 24.30 1.79 10.42
#